data_cabf0acbf6e46a4155eb8d3d8afe2899
#
_entry.id   cabf0acbf6e46a4155eb8d3d8afe2899
#
_cell.length_a   1.000
_cell.length_b   1.000
_cell.length_c   1.000
_cell.angle_alpha   90.00
_cell.angle_beta   90.00
_cell.angle_gamma   90.00
#
_symmetry.space_group_name_H-M   'P 1'
#
loop_
_entity.id
_entity.type
_entity.pdbx_description
1 polymer ?
#
loop_
_entity_poly.entity_id
_entity_poly.type
_entity_poly.pdbx_seq_one_letter_code
_entity_poly.pdbx_strand_id
1 'polypeptide(L)'
;ILNYKHAILKNEKPSCAFRSIRLDLSDRKARLKLFKQLNNECKKALITTEGLMIYLTNEQAAEFAVELSSHNHFHRWVFDLASPGLLTMAQKEMGPTLKEGNAVFQFAPDEGEEFFLRYGWKNLESKSLLKTAAIIKRLNAEMINFAAYPEPEGPKGSFPWTGVCLFEN
;
A
#
# COMPACT_ATOMS: atom_id res chain seq x y z
N ILE A 1 -5.00 14.82 9.40
CA ILE A 1 -4.25 13.64 9.89
C ILE A 1 -2.87 14.06 10.41
N LEU A 2 -2.02 14.75 9.65
CA LEU A 2 -0.65 15.11 10.08
C LEU A 2 -0.61 15.95 11.36
N ASN A 3 -1.52 16.92 11.52
CA ASN A 3 -1.61 17.71 12.76
C ASN A 3 -1.94 16.83 13.96
N TYR A 4 -2.89 15.91 13.81
CA TYR A 4 -3.27 14.94 14.84
C TYR A 4 -2.09 14.05 15.21
N LYS A 5 -1.42 13.45 14.19
CA LYS A 5 -0.23 12.64 14.39
C LYS A 5 0.87 13.39 15.14
N HIS A 6 1.16 14.63 14.75
CA HIS A 6 2.17 15.45 15.41
C HIS A 6 1.80 15.78 16.87
N ALA A 7 0.51 16.02 17.15
CA ALA A 7 0.05 16.27 18.51
C ALA A 7 0.21 15.04 19.42
N ILE A 8 -0.13 13.85 18.93
CA ILE A 8 0.02 12.60 19.68
C ILE A 8 1.48 12.25 19.91
N LEU A 9 2.32 12.39 18.87
CA LEU A 9 3.73 11.99 18.89
C LEU A 9 4.69 13.11 19.31
N LYS A 10 4.19 14.21 19.89
CA LYS A 10 5.01 15.38 20.22
C LYS A 10 6.20 15.11 21.15
N ASN A 11 6.10 14.07 21.97
CA ASN A 11 7.14 13.68 22.93
C ASN A 11 8.04 12.56 22.39
N GLU A 12 7.71 11.97 21.23
CA GLU A 12 8.48 10.91 20.59
C GLU A 12 9.65 11.51 19.79
N LYS A 13 10.83 10.92 19.96
CA LYS A 13 12.03 11.31 19.22
C LYS A 13 12.39 10.21 18.24
N PRO A 14 12.32 10.47 16.91
CA PRO A 14 12.79 9.52 15.91
C PRO A 14 14.28 9.20 16.13
N SER A 15 14.66 7.94 15.92
CA SER A 15 16.07 7.50 15.94
C SER A 15 16.82 7.81 14.65
N CYS A 16 16.15 8.45 13.69
CA CYS A 16 16.72 8.81 12.38
C CYS A 16 16.46 10.30 12.07
N ALA A 17 17.09 10.82 11.02
CA ALA A 17 16.75 12.13 10.47
C ALA A 17 15.33 12.06 9.90
N PHE A 18 14.40 12.74 10.54
CA PHE A 18 12.98 12.72 10.20
C PHE A 18 12.53 14.06 9.63
N ARG A 19 11.79 14.00 8.52
CA ARG A 19 11.14 15.17 7.91
C ARG A 19 9.70 14.82 7.56
N SER A 20 8.76 15.65 7.98
CA SER A 20 7.35 15.54 7.61
C SER A 20 7.02 16.57 6.54
N ILE A 21 6.45 16.13 5.44
CA ILE A 21 6.06 16.99 4.31
C ILE A 21 4.54 16.94 4.17
N ARG A 22 3.91 18.11 4.22
CA ARG A 22 2.47 18.23 3.99
C ARG A 22 2.21 18.35 2.51
N LEU A 23 1.58 17.35 1.94
CA LEU A 23 1.22 17.31 0.54
C LEU A 23 -0.09 16.53 0.37
N ASP A 24 -0.94 17.00 -0.50
CA ASP A 24 -2.04 16.21 -1.04
C ASP A 24 -1.49 15.37 -2.20
N LEU A 25 -1.46 14.04 -2.03
CA LEU A 25 -0.95 13.12 -3.05
C LEU A 25 -1.88 13.02 -4.28
N SER A 26 -3.12 13.53 -4.21
CA SER A 26 -4.00 13.67 -5.37
C SER A 26 -3.58 14.83 -6.29
N ASP A 27 -2.88 15.84 -5.77
CA ASP A 27 -2.24 16.88 -6.59
C ASP A 27 -1.02 16.31 -7.31
N ARG A 28 -1.25 15.85 -8.53
CA ARG A 28 -0.22 15.26 -9.38
C ARG A 28 1.00 16.15 -9.59
N LYS A 29 0.78 17.46 -9.79
CA LYS A 29 1.88 18.42 -10.03
C LYS A 29 2.76 18.57 -8.80
N ALA A 30 2.16 18.68 -7.64
CA ALA A 30 2.88 18.78 -6.37
C ALA A 30 3.61 17.47 -6.05
N ARG A 31 2.97 16.32 -6.31
CA ARG A 31 3.54 14.98 -6.13
C ARG A 31 4.79 14.76 -7.02
N LEU A 32 4.72 15.09 -8.31
CA LEU A 32 5.86 14.98 -9.23
C LEU A 32 7.03 15.87 -8.80
N LYS A 33 6.74 17.09 -8.35
CA LYS A 33 7.77 18.01 -7.82
C LYS A 33 8.45 17.41 -6.60
N LEU A 34 7.68 16.83 -5.68
CA LEU A 34 8.22 16.17 -4.49
C LEU A 34 9.09 14.97 -4.86
N PHE A 35 8.63 14.09 -5.75
CA PHE A 35 9.40 12.91 -6.13
C PHE A 35 10.73 13.28 -6.81
N LYS A 36 10.72 14.27 -7.69
CA LYS A 36 11.94 14.81 -8.29
C LYS A 36 12.90 15.38 -7.24
N GLN A 37 12.39 16.11 -6.26
CA GLN A 37 13.19 16.64 -5.16
C GLN A 37 13.81 15.50 -4.35
N LEU A 38 13.01 14.52 -3.91
CA LEU A 38 13.49 13.39 -3.11
C LEU A 38 14.51 12.55 -3.86
N ASN A 39 14.28 12.31 -5.15
CA ASN A 39 15.24 11.59 -5.99
C ASN A 39 16.61 12.29 -6.05
N ASN A 40 16.63 13.63 -6.06
CA ASN A 40 17.88 14.40 -6.06
C ASN A 40 18.57 14.44 -4.68
N GLU A 41 17.81 14.24 -3.60
CA GLU A 41 18.30 14.27 -2.22
C GLU A 41 18.88 12.93 -1.75
N CYS A 42 18.58 11.83 -2.43
CA CYS A 42 19.03 10.49 -2.05
C CYS A 42 19.78 9.77 -3.18
N LYS A 43 20.62 8.80 -2.83
CA LYS A 43 21.27 7.88 -3.77
C LYS A 43 20.49 6.57 -3.90
N LYS A 44 19.69 6.24 -2.89
CA LYS A 44 18.89 5.03 -2.84
C LYS A 44 17.72 5.25 -1.88
N ALA A 45 16.51 4.97 -2.32
CA ALA A 45 15.32 5.07 -1.50
C ALA A 45 14.51 3.78 -1.50
N LEU A 46 13.95 3.48 -0.35
CA LEU A 46 12.83 2.57 -0.17
C LEU A 46 11.58 3.42 -0.03
N ILE A 47 10.61 3.20 -0.90
CA ILE A 47 9.30 3.83 -0.81
C ILE A 47 8.37 2.90 -0.01
N THR A 48 7.61 3.42 0.91
CA THR A 48 6.59 2.67 1.63
C THR A 48 5.26 3.40 1.52
N THR A 49 4.24 2.72 0.98
CA THR A 49 2.86 3.21 0.96
C THR A 49 1.99 2.22 1.72
N GLU A 50 1.58 2.61 2.92
CA GLU A 50 0.77 1.81 3.82
C GLU A 50 -0.65 2.40 3.91
N GLY A 51 -1.67 1.58 3.63
CA GLY A 51 -3.07 2.00 3.62
C GLY A 51 -3.36 3.12 2.63
N LEU A 52 -2.61 3.23 1.52
CA LEU A 52 -2.77 4.27 0.51
C LEU A 52 -3.41 3.73 -0.78
N MET A 53 -2.86 2.64 -1.30
CA MET A 53 -3.22 2.17 -2.64
C MET A 53 -4.71 1.84 -2.77
N ILE A 54 -5.31 1.29 -1.73
CA ILE A 54 -6.71 0.88 -1.71
C ILE A 54 -7.72 2.02 -2.03
N TYR A 55 -7.32 3.28 -1.84
CA TYR A 55 -8.16 4.46 -2.12
C TYR A 55 -8.04 4.98 -3.56
N LEU A 56 -7.08 4.49 -4.33
CA LEU A 56 -6.84 4.93 -5.70
C LEU A 56 -7.74 4.19 -6.69
N THR A 57 -8.01 4.78 -7.85
CA THR A 57 -8.52 4.02 -9.00
C THR A 57 -7.39 3.24 -9.66
N ASN A 58 -7.72 2.30 -10.56
CA ASN A 58 -6.70 1.57 -11.32
C ASN A 58 -5.79 2.52 -12.12
N GLU A 59 -6.37 3.57 -12.72
CA GLU A 59 -5.63 4.58 -13.48
C GLU A 59 -4.69 5.37 -12.58
N GLN A 60 -5.18 5.80 -11.40
CA GLN A 60 -4.37 6.54 -10.42
C GLN A 60 -3.23 5.69 -9.86
N ALA A 61 -3.49 4.40 -9.59
CA ALA A 61 -2.47 3.46 -9.12
C ALA A 61 -1.41 3.21 -10.20
N ALA A 62 -1.82 3.09 -11.47
CA ALA A 62 -0.93 2.97 -12.62
C ALA A 62 -0.05 4.22 -12.80
N GLU A 63 -0.65 5.42 -12.77
CA GLU A 63 0.10 6.68 -12.84
C GLU A 63 1.11 6.80 -11.70
N PHE A 64 0.70 6.48 -10.48
CA PHE A 64 1.57 6.52 -9.30
C PHE A 64 2.75 5.55 -9.44
N ALA A 65 2.51 4.33 -9.93
CA ALA A 65 3.55 3.34 -10.18
C ALA A 65 4.56 3.81 -11.23
N VAL A 66 4.09 4.38 -12.36
CA VAL A 66 4.96 4.96 -13.40
C VAL A 66 5.75 6.16 -12.86
N GLU A 67 5.12 7.03 -12.09
CA GLU A 67 5.80 8.19 -11.51
C GLU A 67 6.92 7.77 -10.57
N LEU A 68 6.71 6.76 -9.74
CA LEU A 68 7.76 6.23 -8.87
C LEU A 68 8.89 5.56 -9.66
N SER A 69 8.55 4.68 -10.63
CA SER A 69 9.55 3.94 -11.42
C SER A 69 10.39 4.84 -12.34
N SER A 70 9.90 6.03 -12.67
CA SER A 70 10.66 7.01 -13.47
C SER A 70 11.87 7.64 -12.75
N HIS A 71 12.07 7.33 -11.47
CA HIS A 71 13.12 7.89 -10.63
C HIS A 71 14.16 6.82 -10.27
N ASN A 72 15.37 6.93 -10.81
CA ASN A 72 16.44 5.90 -10.72
C ASN A 72 16.95 5.66 -9.29
N HIS A 73 16.66 6.54 -8.32
CA HIS A 73 17.04 6.34 -6.92
C HIS A 73 15.93 5.70 -6.09
N PHE A 74 14.74 5.51 -6.65
CA PHE A 74 13.62 4.80 -6.01
C PHE A 74 13.70 3.31 -6.33
N HIS A 75 14.57 2.60 -5.60
CA HIS A 75 14.92 1.22 -5.91
C HIS A 75 13.92 0.19 -5.43
N ARG A 76 13.23 0.47 -4.35
CA ARG A 76 12.31 -0.47 -3.71
C ARG A 76 11.01 0.21 -3.34
N TRP A 77 9.94 -0.53 -3.52
CA TRP A 77 8.61 -0.10 -3.12
C TRP A 77 7.93 -1.19 -2.32
N VAL A 78 7.51 -0.87 -1.09
CA VAL A 78 6.71 -1.72 -0.21
C VAL A 78 5.32 -1.13 -0.09
N PHE A 79 4.30 -1.94 -0.30
CA PHE A 79 2.90 -1.52 -0.17
C PHE A 79 2.00 -2.68 0.20
N ASP A 80 0.84 -2.35 0.76
CA ASP A 80 -0.23 -3.31 0.99
C ASP A 80 -1.14 -3.42 -0.23
N LEU A 81 -1.51 -4.65 -0.56
CA LEU A 81 -2.40 -4.98 -1.68
C LEU A 81 -3.56 -5.83 -1.18
N ALA A 82 -4.76 -5.51 -1.65
CA ALA A 82 -5.98 -6.29 -1.41
C ALA A 82 -6.42 -7.01 -2.69
N SER A 83 -7.05 -8.18 -2.53
CA SER A 83 -7.73 -8.87 -3.62
C SER A 83 -9.11 -8.27 -3.91
N PRO A 84 -9.68 -8.49 -5.11
CA PRO A 84 -11.07 -8.13 -5.42
C PRO A 84 -12.09 -8.70 -4.43
N GLY A 85 -11.86 -9.95 -3.98
CA GLY A 85 -12.71 -10.59 -2.97
C GLY A 85 -12.72 -9.85 -1.64
N LEU A 86 -11.53 -9.45 -1.14
CA LEU A 86 -11.45 -8.67 0.10
C LEU A 86 -12.05 -7.27 -0.08
N LEU A 87 -11.81 -6.61 -1.20
CA LEU A 87 -12.39 -5.31 -1.52
C LEU A 87 -13.91 -5.36 -1.47
N THR A 88 -14.51 -6.38 -2.10
CA THR A 88 -15.97 -6.58 -2.12
C THR A 88 -16.52 -6.77 -0.69
N MET A 89 -15.87 -7.56 0.14
CA MET A 89 -16.25 -7.75 1.55
C MET A 89 -16.18 -6.42 2.31
N ALA A 90 -15.07 -5.71 2.22
CA ALA A 90 -14.86 -4.44 2.92
C ALA A 90 -15.88 -3.37 2.48
N GLN A 91 -16.19 -3.29 1.21
CA GLN A 91 -17.22 -2.38 0.69
C GLN A 91 -18.63 -2.73 1.22
N LYS A 92 -18.93 -4.03 1.36
CA LYS A 92 -20.22 -4.47 1.91
C LYS A 92 -20.36 -4.12 3.39
N GLU A 93 -19.31 -4.34 4.18
CA GLU A 93 -19.32 -4.14 5.62
C GLU A 93 -19.16 -2.67 6.03
N MET A 94 -18.25 -1.96 5.39
CA MET A 94 -17.83 -0.62 5.79
C MET A 94 -18.22 0.47 4.78
N GLY A 95 -18.77 0.11 3.63
CA GLY A 95 -19.04 1.03 2.52
C GLY A 95 -19.85 2.28 2.90
N PRO A 96 -20.92 2.19 3.68
CA PRO A 96 -21.66 3.38 4.12
C PRO A 96 -20.78 4.36 4.90
N THR A 97 -20.05 3.88 5.90
CA THR A 97 -19.15 4.69 6.74
C THR A 97 -17.99 5.29 5.94
N LEU A 98 -17.43 4.52 5.01
CA LEU A 98 -16.34 4.99 4.13
C LEU A 98 -16.81 6.09 3.18
N LYS A 99 -18.04 6.00 2.66
CA LYS A 99 -18.63 7.05 1.82
C LYS A 99 -18.86 8.34 2.58
N GLU A 100 -19.36 8.27 3.80
CA GLU A 100 -19.53 9.45 4.68
C GLU A 100 -18.19 10.12 4.95
N GLY A 101 -17.11 9.33 5.13
CA GLY A 101 -15.74 9.80 5.31
C GLY A 101 -15.02 10.22 4.02
N ASN A 102 -15.68 10.13 2.85
CA ASN A 102 -15.05 10.34 1.53
C ASN A 102 -13.78 9.49 1.31
N ALA A 103 -13.79 8.26 1.84
CA ALA A 103 -12.65 7.34 1.87
C ALA A 103 -13.02 5.98 1.23
N VAL A 104 -13.57 6.00 0.03
CA VAL A 104 -14.05 4.81 -0.66
C VAL A 104 -12.87 3.93 -1.08
N PHE A 105 -12.94 2.64 -0.77
CA PHE A 105 -11.98 1.65 -1.27
C PHE A 105 -12.29 1.31 -2.72
N GLN A 106 -11.26 1.33 -3.59
CA GLN A 106 -11.43 1.22 -5.04
C GLN A 106 -10.41 0.29 -5.70
N PHE A 107 -9.18 0.24 -5.17
CA PHE A 107 -8.08 -0.48 -5.81
C PHE A 107 -7.94 -1.90 -5.30
N ALA A 108 -8.20 -2.85 -6.14
CA ALA A 108 -7.88 -4.26 -6.00
C ALA A 108 -7.85 -4.88 -7.40
N PRO A 109 -6.72 -4.83 -8.11
CA PRO A 109 -6.64 -5.26 -9.50
C PRO A 109 -6.81 -6.78 -9.62
N ASP A 110 -7.51 -7.21 -10.68
CA ASP A 110 -7.75 -8.64 -10.94
C ASP A 110 -6.45 -9.41 -11.13
N GLU A 111 -5.43 -8.75 -11.71
CA GLU A 111 -4.11 -9.32 -11.93
C GLU A 111 -3.26 -9.43 -10.63
N GLY A 112 -3.76 -8.88 -9.52
CA GLY A 112 -3.01 -8.86 -8.26
C GLY A 112 -1.69 -8.11 -8.40
N GLU A 113 -0.61 -8.74 -7.93
CA GLU A 113 0.74 -8.19 -7.97
C GLU A 113 1.25 -7.95 -9.41
N GLU A 114 0.78 -8.72 -10.39
CA GLU A 114 1.20 -8.61 -11.79
C GLU A 114 0.76 -7.28 -12.44
N PHE A 115 -0.24 -6.61 -11.87
CA PHE A 115 -0.67 -5.28 -12.30
C PHE A 115 0.49 -4.30 -12.46
N PHE A 116 1.49 -4.37 -11.59
CA PHE A 116 2.59 -3.41 -11.54
C PHE A 116 3.76 -3.72 -12.49
N LEU A 117 3.83 -4.94 -13.04
CA LEU A 117 4.95 -5.37 -13.90
C LEU A 117 5.07 -4.50 -15.16
N ARG A 118 3.94 -4.10 -15.74
CA ARG A 118 3.89 -3.26 -16.95
C ARG A 118 4.34 -1.82 -16.72
N TYR A 119 4.51 -1.43 -15.45
CA TYR A 119 4.88 -0.08 -15.05
C TYR A 119 6.33 0.03 -14.53
N GLY A 120 7.17 -0.95 -14.88
CA GLY A 120 8.61 -0.95 -14.56
C GLY A 120 8.97 -1.57 -13.23
N TRP A 121 8.02 -2.22 -12.54
CA TRP A 121 8.24 -2.86 -11.25
C TRP A 121 8.34 -4.37 -11.40
N LYS A 122 9.27 -4.99 -10.65
CA LYS A 122 9.42 -6.44 -10.53
C LYS A 122 9.04 -6.86 -9.12
N ASN A 123 8.10 -7.79 -8.98
CA ASN A 123 7.76 -8.36 -7.69
C ASN A 123 8.92 -9.24 -7.18
N LEU A 124 9.40 -8.93 -5.99
CA LEU A 124 10.42 -9.73 -5.30
C LEU A 124 9.80 -10.67 -4.27
N GLU A 125 8.80 -10.20 -3.55
CA GLU A 125 8.15 -10.96 -2.51
C GLU A 125 6.76 -10.37 -2.21
N SER A 126 5.79 -11.26 -1.98
CA SER A 126 4.46 -10.91 -1.45
C SER A 126 4.13 -11.82 -0.28
N LYS A 127 3.82 -11.22 0.87
CA LYS A 127 3.49 -11.93 2.11
C LYS A 127 2.06 -11.68 2.53
N SER A 128 1.27 -12.74 2.67
CA SER A 128 -0.06 -12.66 3.27
C SER A 128 0.00 -12.07 4.66
N LEU A 129 -0.82 -11.05 4.91
CA LEU A 129 -0.95 -10.47 6.25
C LEU A 129 -1.56 -11.47 7.23
N LEU A 130 -2.56 -12.24 6.80
CA LEU A 130 -3.21 -13.24 7.65
C LEU A 130 -2.23 -14.33 8.11
N LYS A 131 -1.47 -14.92 7.18
CA LYS A 131 -0.48 -15.94 7.52
C LYS A 131 0.67 -15.37 8.35
N THR A 132 1.13 -14.17 8.02
CA THR A 132 2.18 -13.50 8.80
C THR A 132 1.70 -13.21 10.22
N ALA A 133 0.48 -12.71 10.39
CA ALA A 133 -0.11 -12.45 11.71
C ALA A 133 -0.26 -13.74 12.54
N ALA A 134 -0.55 -14.89 11.90
CA ALA A 134 -0.57 -16.19 12.57
C ALA A 134 0.83 -16.57 13.11
N ILE A 135 1.86 -16.43 12.28
CA ILE A 135 3.26 -16.74 12.65
C ILE A 135 3.71 -15.90 13.85
N ILE A 136 3.42 -14.59 13.82
CA ILE A 136 3.80 -13.68 14.92
C ILE A 136 2.78 -13.65 16.07
N LYS A 137 1.80 -14.57 16.08
CA LYS A 137 0.79 -14.74 17.13
C LYS A 137 -0.05 -13.48 17.39
N ARG A 138 -0.47 -12.79 16.33
CA ARG A 138 -1.29 -11.57 16.37
C ARG A 138 -2.75 -11.79 15.94
N LEU A 139 -3.17 -13.06 15.74
CA LEU A 139 -4.55 -13.41 15.41
C LEU A 139 -5.33 -13.79 16.66
N ASN A 140 -6.63 -13.50 16.64
CA ASN A 140 -7.59 -14.10 17.58
C ASN A 140 -7.89 -15.56 17.18
N ALA A 141 -8.58 -16.29 18.07
CA ALA A 141 -8.86 -17.73 17.88
C ALA A 141 -9.66 -18.04 16.60
N GLU A 142 -10.58 -17.16 16.22
CA GLU A 142 -11.40 -17.33 15.00
C GLU A 142 -10.54 -17.21 13.74
N MET A 143 -9.67 -16.20 13.70
CA MET A 143 -8.82 -15.92 12.53
C MET A 143 -7.70 -16.94 12.34
N ILE A 144 -7.25 -17.64 13.41
CA ILE A 144 -6.21 -18.68 13.31
C ILE A 144 -6.67 -19.82 12.38
N ASN A 145 -7.94 -20.22 12.45
CA ASN A 145 -8.48 -21.26 11.58
C ASN A 145 -8.44 -20.86 10.10
N PHE A 146 -8.74 -19.60 9.79
CA PHE A 146 -8.65 -19.09 8.42
C PHE A 146 -7.21 -19.06 7.89
N ALA A 147 -6.24 -18.75 8.74
CA ALA A 147 -4.83 -18.75 8.35
C ALA A 147 -4.28 -20.16 7.99
N ALA A 148 -4.94 -21.23 8.43
CA ALA A 148 -4.58 -22.59 8.08
C ALA A 148 -4.99 -23.00 6.65
N TYR A 149 -5.97 -22.33 6.04
CA TYR A 149 -6.40 -22.64 4.68
C TYR A 149 -5.31 -22.29 3.64
N PRO A 150 -5.18 -23.10 2.57
CA PRO A 150 -4.29 -22.78 1.47
C PRO A 150 -4.78 -21.51 0.76
N GLU A 151 -3.85 -20.66 0.37
CA GLU A 151 -4.14 -19.49 -0.45
C GLU A 151 -3.90 -19.83 -1.92
N PRO A 152 -4.68 -19.30 -2.86
CA PRO A 152 -4.44 -19.49 -4.29
C PRO A 152 -3.04 -18.97 -4.69
N GLU A 153 -2.39 -19.68 -5.59
CA GLU A 153 -1.22 -19.16 -6.30
C GLU A 153 -1.65 -18.13 -7.34
N GLY A 154 -0.79 -17.14 -7.61
CA GLY A 154 -1.09 -16.06 -8.55
C GLY A 154 -2.22 -15.12 -8.12
N PRO A 155 -2.97 -14.56 -9.09
CA PRO A 155 -4.08 -13.65 -8.81
C PRO A 155 -5.15 -14.27 -7.90
N LYS A 156 -5.59 -13.54 -6.87
CA LYS A 156 -6.46 -14.05 -5.81
C LYS A 156 -7.95 -14.03 -6.17
N GLY A 157 -8.36 -13.20 -7.13
CA GLY A 157 -9.74 -13.09 -7.58
C GLY A 157 -10.74 -12.85 -6.44
N SER A 158 -11.76 -13.73 -6.35
CA SER A 158 -12.78 -13.65 -5.29
C SER A 158 -12.31 -14.17 -3.92
N PHE A 159 -11.12 -14.76 -3.82
CA PHE A 159 -10.57 -15.19 -2.53
C PHE A 159 -10.16 -13.98 -1.70
N PRO A 160 -10.70 -13.80 -0.47
CA PRO A 160 -10.36 -12.67 0.38
C PRO A 160 -8.91 -12.73 0.83
N TRP A 161 -8.08 -11.85 0.32
CA TRP A 161 -6.65 -11.81 0.60
C TRP A 161 -6.15 -10.37 0.71
N THR A 162 -5.22 -10.16 1.62
CA THR A 162 -4.40 -8.96 1.68
C THR A 162 -2.98 -9.34 2.05
N GLY A 163 -2.02 -8.63 1.50
CA GLY A 163 -0.62 -8.88 1.76
C GLY A 163 0.22 -7.62 1.64
N VAL A 164 1.47 -7.75 2.08
CA VAL A 164 2.52 -6.75 1.86
C VAL A 164 3.39 -7.23 0.72
N CYS A 165 3.56 -6.38 -0.27
CA CYS A 165 4.32 -6.64 -1.48
C CYS A 165 5.60 -5.81 -1.48
N LEU A 166 6.73 -6.43 -1.82
CA LEU A 166 8.01 -5.79 -2.03
C LEU A 166 8.37 -5.86 -3.51
N PHE A 167 8.58 -4.71 -4.11
CA PHE A 167 8.96 -4.56 -5.51
C PHE A 167 10.33 -3.90 -5.66
N GLU A 168 11.00 -4.16 -6.78
CA GLU A 168 12.19 -3.41 -7.21
C GLU A 168 11.99 -2.81 -8.61
N ASN A 169 12.63 -1.68 -8.82
CA ASN A 169 12.70 -0.92 -10.07
C ASN A 169 14.06 -1.13 -10.74
#